data_81af9f27b30d8d7e6f858dffe65115f7
#
_entry.id   81af9f27b30d8d7e6f858dffe65115f7
#
_cell.length_a   1.000
_cell.length_b   1.000
_cell.length_c   1.000
_cell.angle_alpha   90.00
_cell.angle_beta   90.00
_cell.angle_gamma   90.00
#
_symmetry.space_group_name_H-M   'P 1'
#
loop_
_entity.id
_entity.type
_entity.pdbx_description
1 polymer ?
#
loop_
_entity_poly.entity_id
_entity_poly.type
_entity_poly.pdbx_seq_one_letter_code
_entity_poly.pdbx_strand_id
1 'polypeptide(L)'
;MDDFREWLSDNLRYFMLGGAILIIVVVLFFSIRACSGSNKGNSGDGQKTTSTDQGNVPSSPTSEGESDEKKEDANPMETADADITALIKSYYQALGEKDIATLKTLEDDFTPSDESKVTNLKDYIEGYEVGDVYTKKGMTDDSYVVYACFSYICQGVETKAPALTQFYVYKNSEGNWVIDNGALQDSEISAYMENQLSDSDVSDLVKKVQNELDQAQQSDSSLAEFL
;
A
#
# COMPACT_ATOMS: atom_id res chain seq x y z
N MET A 1 7.16 4.36 -25.57
CA MET A 1 6.89 4.71 -24.16
C MET A 1 5.48 5.25 -23.95
N ASP A 2 4.87 5.83 -24.95
CA ASP A 2 3.48 6.32 -24.87
C ASP A 2 2.47 5.17 -24.71
N ASP A 3 2.73 4.01 -25.28
CA ASP A 3 1.87 2.81 -25.18
C ASP A 3 1.71 2.30 -23.72
N PHE A 4 2.73 2.46 -22.86
CA PHE A 4 2.64 2.04 -21.45
C PHE A 4 1.80 3.02 -20.62
N ARG A 5 1.94 4.33 -20.88
CA ARG A 5 1.11 5.36 -20.23
C ARG A 5 -0.35 5.25 -20.65
N GLU A 6 -0.59 4.98 -21.92
CA GLU A 6 -1.93 4.79 -22.47
C GLU A 6 -2.56 3.50 -21.92
N TRP A 7 -1.80 2.42 -21.86
CA TRP A 7 -2.24 1.15 -21.24
C TRP A 7 -2.53 1.30 -19.74
N LEU A 8 -1.67 2.00 -18.99
CA LEU A 8 -1.89 2.26 -17.56
C LEU A 8 -3.14 3.12 -17.34
N SER A 9 -3.37 4.13 -18.19
CA SER A 9 -4.56 4.98 -18.16
C SER A 9 -5.84 4.21 -18.47
N ASP A 10 -5.83 3.34 -19.47
CA ASP A 10 -7.00 2.55 -19.89
C ASP A 10 -7.30 1.39 -18.92
N ASN A 11 -6.27 0.84 -18.29
CA ASN A 11 -6.45 -0.23 -17.30
C ASN A 11 -6.64 0.28 -15.87
N LEU A 12 -6.42 1.56 -15.61
CA LEU A 12 -6.68 2.17 -14.30
C LEU A 12 -8.13 1.94 -13.84
N ARG A 13 -9.09 1.90 -14.77
CA ARG A 13 -10.49 1.56 -14.49
C ARG A 13 -10.68 0.09 -14.06
N TYR A 14 -9.89 -0.82 -14.61
CA TYR A 14 -9.97 -2.25 -14.29
C TYR A 14 -9.12 -2.59 -13.05
N PHE A 15 -8.05 -1.85 -12.80
CA PHE A 15 -7.33 -1.88 -11.53
C PHE A 15 -8.18 -1.34 -10.37
N MET A 16 -9.06 -0.37 -10.61
CA MET A 16 -10.01 0.12 -9.62
C MET A 16 -11.13 -0.89 -9.27
N LEU A 17 -11.38 -1.88 -10.12
CA LEU A 17 -12.46 -2.86 -9.95
C LEU A 17 -11.98 -4.25 -9.51
N GLY A 18 -10.68 -4.51 -9.48
CA GLY A 18 -10.18 -5.84 -9.15
C GLY A 18 -8.75 -5.89 -8.63
N GLY A 19 -8.17 -4.75 -8.29
CA GLY A 19 -6.80 -4.65 -7.82
C GLY A 19 -6.58 -3.35 -7.03
N ALA A 20 -7.55 -2.95 -6.21
CA ALA A 20 -7.58 -1.67 -5.51
C ALA A 20 -6.35 -1.41 -4.61
N ILE A 21 -5.54 -2.42 -4.35
CA ILE A 21 -4.43 -2.32 -3.41
C ILE A 21 -3.15 -1.82 -4.06
N LEU A 22 -2.92 -2.11 -5.34
CA LEU A 22 -1.79 -1.52 -6.09
C LEU A 22 -1.94 -0.01 -6.25
N ILE A 23 -3.18 0.51 -6.21
CA ILE A 23 -3.49 1.93 -6.38
C ILE A 23 -3.24 2.73 -5.11
N ILE A 24 -3.31 2.14 -3.92
CA ILE A 24 -3.09 2.90 -2.67
C ILE A 24 -1.66 3.45 -2.63
N VAL A 25 -0.68 2.69 -3.08
CA VAL A 25 0.71 3.17 -3.16
C VAL A 25 0.86 4.25 -4.24
N VAL A 26 0.19 4.10 -5.39
CA VAL A 26 0.26 5.08 -6.50
C VAL A 26 -0.55 6.34 -6.20
N VAL A 27 -1.74 6.23 -5.58
CA VAL A 27 -2.57 7.40 -5.23
C VAL A 27 -1.98 8.19 -4.07
N LEU A 28 -1.37 7.55 -3.07
CA LEU A 28 -0.60 8.23 -2.03
C LEU A 28 0.61 8.97 -2.63
N PHE A 29 1.26 8.39 -3.66
CA PHE A 29 2.36 9.01 -4.37
C PHE A 29 1.96 10.34 -5.02
N PHE A 30 0.82 10.42 -5.68
CA PHE A 30 0.34 11.66 -6.31
C PHE A 30 -0.17 12.68 -5.29
N SER A 31 -0.76 12.26 -4.17
CA SER A 31 -1.30 13.17 -3.16
C SER A 31 -0.20 13.87 -2.35
N ILE A 32 0.90 13.18 -2.04
CA ILE A 32 2.02 13.75 -1.28
C ILE A 32 2.81 14.75 -2.15
N ARG A 33 2.95 14.49 -3.45
CA ARG A 33 3.65 15.41 -4.36
C ARG A 33 2.88 16.70 -4.62
N ALA A 34 1.55 16.69 -4.51
CA ALA A 34 0.70 17.88 -4.64
C ALA A 34 0.77 18.81 -3.42
N CYS A 35 1.15 18.31 -2.22
CA CYS A 35 1.27 19.12 -1.00
C CYS A 35 2.66 19.69 -0.76
N SER A 36 3.71 19.22 -1.48
CA SER A 36 5.10 19.67 -1.25
C SER A 36 5.55 20.86 -2.09
N GLY A 37 4.68 21.50 -2.85
CA GLY A 37 5.00 22.61 -3.75
C GLY A 37 4.17 23.84 -3.52
N SER A 38 4.44 24.62 -2.47
CA SER A 38 4.34 26.08 -2.48
C SER A 38 4.57 26.66 -1.09
N ASN A 39 5.81 27.00 -0.81
CA ASN A 39 6.08 28.11 0.11
C ASN A 39 7.12 29.00 -0.53
N LYS A 40 6.68 30.01 -1.28
CA LYS A 40 7.48 31.20 -1.61
C LYS A 40 6.62 32.42 -1.40
N GLY A 41 7.07 33.19 -0.40
CA GLY A 41 6.42 34.42 0.04
C GLY A 41 6.33 35.48 -1.05
N ASN A 42 5.44 36.39 -0.82
CA ASN A 42 5.67 37.78 -1.17
C ASN A 42 4.96 38.72 -0.19
N SER A 43 5.73 39.70 0.27
CA SER A 43 5.36 40.83 1.11
C SER A 43 4.50 41.83 0.33
N GLY A 44 3.65 42.56 1.04
CA GLY A 44 3.09 43.83 0.51
C GLY A 44 1.87 44.32 1.27
N ASP A 45 2.11 45.04 2.33
CA ASP A 45 1.69 46.41 2.62
C ASP A 45 0.19 46.75 2.78
N GLY A 46 -0.11 47.39 3.94
CA GLY A 46 -1.04 48.49 3.98
C GLY A 46 -2.21 48.44 4.98
N GLN A 47 -1.95 49.04 6.15
CA GLN A 47 -2.75 50.06 6.83
C GLN A 47 -3.85 49.65 7.82
N LYS A 48 -3.53 49.74 9.10
CA LYS A 48 -3.89 50.72 10.16
C LYS A 48 -5.39 51.01 10.39
N THR A 49 -5.87 50.68 11.61
CA THR A 49 -6.33 51.60 12.68
C THR A 49 -6.88 50.84 13.89
N THR A 50 -6.26 51.03 15.06
CA THR A 50 -6.68 51.71 16.32
C THR A 50 -8.05 51.26 16.87
N SER A 51 -8.22 50.80 18.10
CA SER A 51 -7.92 51.30 19.44
C SER A 51 -8.30 50.27 20.51
N THR A 52 -7.49 50.15 21.56
CA THR A 52 -7.69 50.39 23.02
C THR A 52 -8.87 49.64 23.68
N ASP A 53 -8.71 48.81 24.73
CA ASP A 53 -8.35 49.14 26.09
C ASP A 53 -8.15 47.91 26.99
N GLN A 54 -7.20 48.01 27.84
CA GLN A 54 -6.87 47.52 29.17
C GLN A 54 -7.65 46.36 29.84
N GLY A 55 -6.87 45.44 30.43
CA GLY A 55 -7.21 45.01 31.77
C GLY A 55 -6.70 43.66 32.22
N ASN A 56 -5.51 43.62 32.79
CA ASN A 56 -5.10 42.82 33.97
C ASN A 56 -4.69 41.36 33.82
N VAL A 57 -3.41 41.13 34.06
CA VAL A 57 -2.71 39.89 34.49
C VAL A 57 -2.97 39.71 36.02
N PRO A 58 -2.87 38.52 36.65
CA PRO A 58 -1.73 37.63 36.54
C PRO A 58 -2.03 36.11 36.77
N SER A 59 -0.98 35.33 36.51
CA SER A 59 -0.60 34.09 37.14
C SER A 59 -0.67 32.85 36.28
N SER A 60 0.49 32.45 35.74
CA SER A 60 0.87 31.06 35.60
C SER A 60 0.84 30.36 36.95
N PRO A 61 0.68 29.03 37.05
CA PRO A 61 1.69 28.14 36.52
C PRO A 61 1.18 26.80 35.97
N THR A 62 2.09 26.11 35.45
CA THR A 62 2.29 24.67 35.45
C THR A 62 2.27 24.08 34.03
N SER A 63 3.48 23.81 33.59
CA SER A 63 3.79 22.81 32.59
C SER A 63 3.22 21.47 33.02
N GLU A 64 2.22 20.99 32.32
CA GLU A 64 1.97 19.54 32.26
C GLU A 64 2.53 19.09 30.92
N GLY A 65 3.59 18.29 31.02
CA GLY A 65 4.12 17.59 29.86
C GLY A 65 3.04 16.70 29.29
N GLU A 66 2.69 16.93 28.05
CA GLU A 66 2.07 15.90 27.23
C GLU A 66 3.10 14.79 27.13
N SER A 67 2.95 13.81 28.01
CA SER A 67 3.47 12.47 27.74
C SER A 67 2.65 11.97 26.55
N ASP A 68 3.27 11.85 25.39
CA ASP A 68 2.81 10.98 24.31
C ASP A 68 2.73 9.56 24.91
N GLU A 69 1.62 9.24 25.54
CA GLU A 69 1.22 7.85 25.75
C GLU A 69 0.97 7.29 24.34
N LYS A 70 2.00 6.62 23.82
CA LYS A 70 1.86 5.72 22.69
C LYS A 70 0.71 4.77 23.05
N LYS A 71 -0.49 5.01 22.52
CA LYS A 71 -1.58 4.04 22.58
C LYS A 71 -1.00 2.75 22.03
N GLU A 72 -0.88 1.75 22.87
CA GLU A 72 -0.49 0.41 22.47
C GLU A 72 -1.51 -0.04 21.43
N ASP A 73 -1.04 -0.38 20.23
CA ASP A 73 -1.91 -0.83 19.14
C ASP A 73 -2.56 -2.15 19.61
N ALA A 74 -3.89 -2.16 19.66
CA ALA A 74 -4.64 -3.34 20.08
C ALA A 74 -4.49 -4.52 19.11
N ASN A 75 -4.01 -4.27 17.89
CA ASN A 75 -3.76 -5.24 16.82
C ASN A 75 -2.40 -4.94 16.15
N PRO A 76 -1.26 -5.17 16.85
CA PRO A 76 0.05 -4.84 16.32
C PRO A 76 0.39 -5.69 15.10
N MET A 77 1.17 -5.11 14.18
CA MET A 77 1.71 -5.82 13.04
C MET A 77 2.83 -6.76 13.50
N GLU A 78 2.74 -8.02 13.09
CA GLU A 78 3.71 -9.07 13.39
C GLU A 78 4.32 -9.63 12.12
N THR A 79 5.51 -10.23 12.20
CA THR A 79 6.05 -11.01 11.08
C THR A 79 5.14 -12.21 10.81
N ALA A 80 4.78 -12.42 9.55
CA ALA A 80 3.93 -13.54 9.15
C ALA A 80 4.57 -14.88 9.47
N ASP A 81 3.74 -15.85 9.82
CA ASP A 81 4.19 -17.22 9.99
C ASP A 81 4.65 -17.86 8.66
N ALA A 82 5.23 -19.04 8.77
CA ALA A 82 5.80 -19.76 7.62
C ALA A 82 4.75 -20.10 6.56
N ASP A 83 3.53 -20.46 6.97
CA ASP A 83 2.48 -20.92 6.08
C ASP A 83 1.91 -19.74 5.27
N ILE A 84 1.64 -18.60 5.91
CA ILE A 84 1.20 -17.38 5.24
C ILE A 84 2.31 -16.84 4.33
N THR A 85 3.55 -16.86 4.78
CA THR A 85 4.70 -16.46 3.96
C THR A 85 4.83 -17.35 2.71
N ALA A 86 4.62 -18.67 2.85
CA ALA A 86 4.66 -19.61 1.74
C ALA A 86 3.50 -19.37 0.76
N LEU A 87 2.29 -19.11 1.25
CA LEU A 87 1.13 -18.73 0.43
C LEU A 87 1.45 -17.53 -0.46
N ILE A 88 1.95 -16.44 0.14
CA ILE A 88 2.27 -15.22 -0.59
C ILE A 88 3.40 -15.43 -1.62
N LYS A 89 4.43 -16.18 -1.26
CA LYS A 89 5.51 -16.54 -2.22
C LYS A 89 4.99 -17.35 -3.39
N SER A 90 4.14 -18.34 -3.11
CA SER A 90 3.53 -19.18 -4.16
C SER A 90 2.61 -18.38 -5.06
N TYR A 91 1.86 -17.42 -4.50
CA TYR A 91 1.01 -16.50 -5.26
C TYR A 91 1.84 -15.67 -6.26
N TYR A 92 2.88 -14.99 -5.80
CA TYR A 92 3.70 -14.16 -6.67
C TYR A 92 4.50 -14.96 -7.70
N GLN A 93 4.94 -16.18 -7.35
CA GLN A 93 5.55 -17.10 -8.30
C GLN A 93 4.56 -17.50 -9.40
N ALA A 94 3.37 -17.96 -9.02
CA ALA A 94 2.34 -18.35 -9.97
C ALA A 94 1.87 -17.17 -10.85
N LEU A 95 1.79 -15.97 -10.27
CA LEU A 95 1.47 -14.77 -11.01
C LEU A 95 2.53 -14.42 -12.06
N GLY A 96 3.80 -14.50 -11.71
CA GLY A 96 4.91 -14.26 -12.64
C GLY A 96 4.99 -15.30 -13.76
N GLU A 97 4.71 -16.55 -13.44
CA GLU A 97 4.67 -17.68 -14.39
C GLU A 97 3.34 -17.74 -15.17
N LYS A 98 2.36 -16.93 -14.82
CA LYS A 98 0.97 -16.96 -15.34
C LYS A 98 0.34 -18.36 -15.16
N ASP A 99 0.67 -19.02 -14.05
CA ASP A 99 0.13 -20.35 -13.71
C ASP A 99 -1.26 -20.22 -13.10
N ILE A 100 -2.26 -20.17 -13.98
CA ILE A 100 -3.68 -20.07 -13.61
C ILE A 100 -4.14 -21.24 -12.74
N ALA A 101 -3.58 -22.45 -12.95
CA ALA A 101 -3.99 -23.62 -12.20
C ALA A 101 -3.58 -23.49 -10.73
N THR A 102 -2.38 -23.03 -10.47
CA THR A 102 -1.88 -22.74 -9.12
C THR A 102 -2.63 -21.57 -8.49
N LEU A 103 -2.83 -20.44 -9.20
CA LEU A 103 -3.57 -19.31 -8.68
C LEU A 103 -4.98 -19.70 -8.18
N LYS A 104 -5.71 -20.52 -8.93
CA LYS A 104 -7.03 -21.06 -8.53
C LYS A 104 -7.00 -21.89 -7.24
N THR A 105 -5.85 -22.34 -6.79
CA THR A 105 -5.73 -23.07 -5.51
C THR A 105 -5.34 -22.17 -4.36
N LEU A 106 -4.74 -21.00 -4.66
CA LEU A 106 -4.26 -20.04 -3.66
C LEU A 106 -5.28 -18.93 -3.37
N GLU A 107 -6.14 -18.63 -4.32
CA GLU A 107 -7.22 -17.63 -4.22
C GLU A 107 -8.58 -18.33 -4.24
N ASP A 108 -9.50 -17.87 -3.41
CA ASP A 108 -10.90 -18.24 -3.56
C ASP A 108 -11.58 -17.40 -4.65
N ASP A 109 -12.75 -17.83 -5.08
CA ASP A 109 -13.59 -17.11 -6.06
C ASP A 109 -12.83 -16.59 -7.30
N PHE A 110 -11.77 -17.29 -7.72
CA PHE A 110 -11.00 -16.95 -8.91
C PHE A 110 -11.86 -17.08 -10.18
N THR A 111 -12.19 -15.94 -10.78
CA THR A 111 -13.17 -15.85 -11.87
C THR A 111 -12.50 -15.93 -13.26
N PRO A 112 -13.29 -16.19 -14.35
CA PRO A 112 -12.77 -16.06 -15.72
C PRO A 112 -12.24 -14.66 -16.06
N SER A 113 -12.72 -13.63 -15.35
CA SER A 113 -12.18 -12.27 -15.48
C SER A 113 -10.76 -12.18 -14.94
N ASP A 114 -10.50 -12.81 -13.79
CA ASP A 114 -9.17 -12.83 -13.18
C ASP A 114 -8.18 -13.63 -14.02
N GLU A 115 -8.62 -14.79 -14.55
CA GLU A 115 -7.85 -15.55 -15.52
C GLU A 115 -7.46 -14.69 -16.74
N SER A 116 -8.42 -13.92 -17.27
CA SER A 116 -8.17 -13.03 -18.39
C SER A 116 -7.17 -11.92 -18.03
N LYS A 117 -7.26 -11.35 -16.83
CA LYS A 117 -6.31 -10.34 -16.35
C LYS A 117 -4.88 -10.90 -16.29
N VAL A 118 -4.71 -12.07 -15.65
CA VAL A 118 -3.40 -12.72 -15.52
C VAL A 118 -2.84 -13.08 -16.90
N THR A 119 -3.65 -13.68 -17.77
CA THR A 119 -3.23 -14.08 -19.12
C THR A 119 -2.80 -12.87 -19.95
N ASN A 120 -3.47 -11.72 -19.79
CA ASN A 120 -3.20 -10.50 -20.51
C ASN A 120 -2.16 -9.59 -19.84
N LEU A 121 -1.55 -10.01 -18.71
CA LEU A 121 -0.43 -9.29 -18.14
C LEU A 121 0.65 -9.10 -19.20
N LYS A 122 1.05 -7.83 -19.37
CA LYS A 122 2.11 -7.48 -20.33
C LYS A 122 3.44 -8.02 -19.87
N ASP A 123 4.28 -8.38 -20.83
CA ASP A 123 5.62 -8.93 -20.55
C ASP A 123 6.64 -7.86 -20.10
N TYR A 124 6.14 -6.70 -19.63
CA TYR A 124 6.98 -5.65 -19.03
C TYR A 124 7.50 -6.02 -17.64
N ILE A 125 6.80 -6.93 -16.96
CA ILE A 125 7.21 -7.49 -15.68
C ILE A 125 7.68 -8.91 -15.93
N GLU A 126 8.96 -9.15 -15.68
CA GLU A 126 9.60 -10.46 -15.85
C GLU A 126 9.32 -11.38 -14.66
N GLY A 127 9.00 -10.78 -13.49
CA GLY A 127 8.71 -11.55 -12.29
C GLY A 127 8.58 -10.67 -11.05
N TYR A 128 8.52 -11.35 -9.91
CA TYR A 128 8.36 -10.74 -8.60
C TYR A 128 9.35 -11.36 -7.62
N GLU A 129 9.88 -10.54 -6.72
CA GLU A 129 10.69 -11.02 -5.60
C GLU A 129 10.02 -10.65 -4.30
N VAL A 130 9.56 -11.65 -3.54
CA VAL A 130 8.90 -11.43 -2.25
C VAL A 130 9.95 -11.28 -1.16
N GLY A 131 9.88 -10.16 -0.44
CA GLY A 131 10.68 -9.85 0.74
C GLY A 131 9.97 -10.21 2.05
N ASP A 132 9.93 -9.24 2.96
CA ASP A 132 9.27 -9.40 4.25
C ASP A 132 7.74 -9.46 4.10
N VAL A 133 7.12 -10.34 4.87
CA VAL A 133 5.66 -10.48 4.94
C VAL A 133 5.24 -10.26 6.39
N TYR A 134 4.26 -9.41 6.60
CA TYR A 134 3.71 -9.08 7.91
C TYR A 134 2.22 -9.35 7.96
N THR A 135 1.70 -9.55 9.17
CA THR A 135 0.28 -9.80 9.42
C THR A 135 -0.25 -8.91 10.54
N LYS A 136 -1.50 -8.51 10.40
CA LYS A 136 -2.36 -8.04 11.51
C LYS A 136 -3.56 -8.97 11.57
N LYS A 137 -4.15 -9.18 12.76
CA LYS A 137 -5.35 -10.00 12.87
C LYS A 137 -6.46 -9.47 11.97
N GLY A 138 -7.18 -10.37 11.33
CA GLY A 138 -8.35 -10.06 10.53
C GLY A 138 -9.62 -9.94 11.38
N MET A 139 -10.78 -9.96 10.72
CA MET A 139 -12.08 -9.82 11.39
C MET A 139 -12.49 -11.09 12.15
N THR A 140 -11.90 -12.24 11.83
CA THR A 140 -12.18 -13.54 12.45
C THR A 140 -10.89 -14.16 13.00
N ASP A 141 -11.03 -15.12 13.91
CA ASP A 141 -9.87 -15.78 14.55
C ASP A 141 -8.94 -16.50 13.55
N ASP A 142 -9.49 -16.99 12.44
CA ASP A 142 -8.77 -17.69 11.39
C ASP A 142 -8.56 -16.78 10.15
N SER A 143 -8.35 -15.50 10.35
CA SER A 143 -8.08 -14.55 9.27
C SER A 143 -7.02 -13.53 9.63
N TYR A 144 -6.34 -13.01 8.60
CA TYR A 144 -5.32 -11.97 8.72
C TYR A 144 -5.43 -10.95 7.59
N VAL A 145 -5.08 -9.72 7.90
CA VAL A 145 -4.67 -8.75 6.90
C VAL A 145 -3.15 -8.90 6.73
N VAL A 146 -2.73 -9.22 5.53
CA VAL A 146 -1.32 -9.50 5.20
C VAL A 146 -0.74 -8.34 4.43
N TYR A 147 0.44 -7.89 4.83
CA TYR A 147 1.23 -6.85 4.17
C TYR A 147 2.47 -7.50 3.59
N ALA A 148 2.52 -7.64 2.28
CA ALA A 148 3.63 -8.28 1.57
C ALA A 148 4.51 -7.21 0.92
N CYS A 149 5.76 -7.09 1.41
CA CYS A 149 6.79 -6.35 0.69
C CYS A 149 7.31 -7.22 -0.45
N PHE A 150 7.39 -6.67 -1.63
CA PHE A 150 7.93 -7.36 -2.78
C PHE A 150 8.60 -6.36 -3.73
N SER A 151 9.26 -6.86 -4.77
CA SER A 151 9.81 -6.02 -5.82
C SER A 151 9.38 -6.55 -7.19
N TYR A 152 9.04 -5.66 -8.08
CA TYR A 152 8.90 -5.97 -9.50
C TYR A 152 10.29 -6.16 -10.12
N ILE A 153 10.42 -7.17 -10.98
CA ILE A 153 11.53 -7.35 -11.90
C ILE A 153 11.05 -6.87 -13.26
N CYS A 154 11.53 -5.68 -13.67
CA CYS A 154 11.06 -5.00 -14.86
C CYS A 154 11.94 -5.32 -16.06
N GLN A 155 11.33 -5.53 -17.24
CA GLN A 155 12.05 -5.87 -18.46
C GLN A 155 13.05 -4.77 -18.87
N GLY A 156 14.30 -5.16 -18.99
CA GLY A 156 15.37 -4.26 -19.41
C GLY A 156 15.80 -3.24 -18.37
N VAL A 157 15.40 -3.41 -17.10
CA VAL A 157 15.83 -2.57 -15.96
C VAL A 157 16.55 -3.44 -14.94
N GLU A 158 17.77 -3.07 -14.56
CA GLU A 158 18.56 -3.85 -13.59
C GLU A 158 18.05 -3.69 -12.16
N THR A 159 17.59 -2.50 -11.82
CA THR A 159 17.12 -2.17 -10.48
C THR A 159 15.68 -2.62 -10.28
N LYS A 160 15.46 -3.43 -9.24
CA LYS A 160 14.10 -3.89 -8.88
C LYS A 160 13.28 -2.73 -8.31
N ALA A 161 11.98 -2.72 -8.57
CA ALA A 161 11.06 -1.71 -8.05
C ALA A 161 10.35 -2.22 -6.78
N PRO A 162 10.73 -1.73 -5.58
CA PRO A 162 10.05 -2.08 -4.34
C PRO A 162 8.58 -1.70 -4.34
N ALA A 163 7.75 -2.57 -3.78
CA ALA A 163 6.31 -2.37 -3.67
C ALA A 163 5.74 -3.05 -2.41
N LEU A 164 4.52 -2.68 -2.05
CA LEU A 164 3.77 -3.23 -0.94
C LEU A 164 2.37 -3.58 -1.40
N THR A 165 1.89 -4.76 -1.04
CA THR A 165 0.49 -5.16 -1.26
C THR A 165 -0.14 -5.59 0.05
N GLN A 166 -1.42 -5.30 0.19
CA GLN A 166 -2.26 -5.76 1.29
C GLN A 166 -3.20 -6.85 0.76
N PHE A 167 -3.30 -7.97 1.48
CA PHE A 167 -4.24 -9.05 1.20
C PHE A 167 -5.11 -9.32 2.42
N TYR A 168 -6.32 -9.83 2.21
CA TYR A 168 -7.07 -10.51 3.23
C TYR A 168 -6.90 -12.01 3.03
N VAL A 169 -6.49 -12.72 4.07
CA VAL A 169 -6.19 -14.16 4.03
C VAL A 169 -6.97 -14.84 5.13
N TYR A 170 -7.57 -15.98 4.83
CA TYR A 170 -8.33 -16.75 5.80
C TYR A 170 -8.15 -18.25 5.58
N LYS A 171 -8.52 -19.05 6.59
CA LYS A 171 -8.59 -20.51 6.45
C LYS A 171 -9.92 -20.91 5.84
N ASN A 172 -9.85 -21.61 4.70
CA ASN A 172 -11.03 -22.21 4.07
C ASN A 172 -11.55 -23.42 4.87
N SER A 173 -12.67 -24.00 4.44
CA SER A 173 -13.30 -25.15 5.10
C SER A 173 -12.43 -26.40 5.20
N GLU A 174 -11.37 -26.49 4.41
CA GLU A 174 -10.40 -27.59 4.42
C GLU A 174 -9.22 -27.29 5.37
N GLY A 175 -9.18 -26.11 5.97
CA GLY A 175 -8.12 -25.64 6.87
C GLY A 175 -6.88 -25.09 6.16
N ASN A 176 -6.95 -24.87 4.85
CA ASN A 176 -5.87 -24.27 4.07
C ASN A 176 -6.00 -22.74 4.09
N TRP A 177 -4.87 -22.06 4.18
CA TRP A 177 -4.80 -20.61 3.98
C TRP A 177 -5.05 -20.27 2.51
N VAL A 178 -5.96 -19.33 2.26
CA VAL A 178 -6.28 -18.82 0.92
C VAL A 178 -6.39 -17.29 0.95
N ILE A 179 -6.10 -16.68 -0.18
CA ILE A 179 -6.31 -15.24 -0.40
C ILE A 179 -7.79 -15.02 -0.75
N ASP A 180 -8.46 -14.15 -0.03
CA ASP A 180 -9.82 -13.72 -0.34
C ASP A 180 -9.81 -12.76 -1.52
N ASN A 181 -10.12 -13.27 -2.69
CA ASN A 181 -10.19 -12.49 -3.93
C ASN A 181 -11.42 -11.55 -3.95
N GLY A 182 -12.41 -11.82 -3.12
CA GLY A 182 -13.63 -11.03 -2.93
C GLY A 182 -13.52 -9.93 -1.87
N ALA A 183 -12.45 -9.91 -1.08
CA ALA A 183 -12.32 -9.03 0.10
C ALA A 183 -12.61 -7.55 -0.16
N LEU A 184 -12.19 -7.04 -1.31
CA LEU A 184 -12.40 -5.62 -1.68
C LEU A 184 -13.82 -5.33 -2.17
N GLN A 185 -14.58 -6.33 -2.57
CA GLN A 185 -15.98 -6.24 -2.95
C GLN A 185 -16.89 -6.38 -1.73
N ASP A 186 -16.40 -6.97 -0.63
CA ASP A 186 -17.07 -6.99 0.66
C ASP A 186 -16.84 -5.65 1.39
N SER A 187 -17.92 -4.92 1.64
CA SER A 187 -17.82 -3.58 2.23
C SER A 187 -17.32 -3.56 3.68
N GLU A 188 -17.53 -4.65 4.44
CA GLU A 188 -17.09 -4.74 5.83
C GLU A 188 -15.59 -5.08 5.88
N ILE A 189 -15.15 -6.05 5.09
CA ILE A 189 -13.74 -6.44 4.99
C ILE A 189 -12.93 -5.29 4.40
N SER A 190 -13.41 -4.68 3.32
CA SER A 190 -12.75 -3.55 2.66
C SER A 190 -12.57 -2.36 3.62
N ALA A 191 -13.63 -1.97 4.36
CA ALA A 191 -13.54 -0.90 5.35
C ALA A 191 -12.60 -1.26 6.51
N TYR A 192 -12.58 -2.52 6.93
CA TYR A 192 -11.66 -2.99 7.97
C TYR A 192 -10.20 -2.89 7.52
N MET A 193 -9.89 -3.35 6.31
CA MET A 193 -8.56 -3.24 5.72
C MET A 193 -8.12 -1.79 5.55
N GLU A 194 -9.01 -0.91 5.07
CA GLU A 194 -8.74 0.51 4.89
C GLU A 194 -8.45 1.21 6.22
N ASN A 195 -9.19 0.90 7.28
CA ASN A 195 -8.96 1.47 8.60
C ASN A 195 -7.55 1.16 9.14
N GLN A 196 -7.02 -0.03 8.89
CA GLN A 196 -5.68 -0.41 9.33
C GLN A 196 -4.55 0.38 8.64
N LEU A 197 -4.79 0.99 7.48
CA LEU A 197 -3.81 1.86 6.82
C LEU A 197 -3.46 3.10 7.65
N SER A 198 -4.33 3.47 8.60
CA SER A 198 -4.11 4.59 9.53
C SER A 198 -3.30 4.20 10.76
N ASP A 199 -3.07 2.91 10.99
CA ASP A 199 -2.26 2.42 12.11
C ASP A 199 -0.79 2.84 11.92
N SER A 200 -0.13 3.20 13.00
CA SER A 200 1.23 3.76 12.94
C SER A 200 2.25 2.80 12.34
N ASP A 201 2.15 1.51 12.68
CA ASP A 201 3.03 0.46 12.19
C ASP A 201 2.86 0.23 10.68
N VAL A 202 1.63 0.23 10.17
CA VAL A 202 1.33 0.14 8.74
C VAL A 202 1.79 1.39 8.00
N SER A 203 1.49 2.58 8.54
CA SER A 203 1.92 3.85 7.97
C SER A 203 3.45 3.94 7.87
N ASP A 204 4.18 3.45 8.87
CA ASP A 204 5.64 3.44 8.86
C ASP A 204 6.20 2.42 7.84
N LEU A 205 5.56 1.26 7.68
CA LEU A 205 5.91 0.30 6.62
C LEU A 205 5.69 0.90 5.23
N VAL A 206 4.56 1.55 5.00
CA VAL A 206 4.27 2.25 3.72
C VAL A 206 5.35 3.29 3.41
N LYS A 207 5.70 4.14 4.39
CA LYS A 207 6.77 5.14 4.23
C LYS A 207 8.13 4.50 3.94
N LYS A 208 8.45 3.37 4.61
CA LYS A 208 9.69 2.63 4.38
C LYS A 208 9.77 2.19 2.92
N VAL A 209 8.76 1.47 2.43
CA VAL A 209 8.75 0.97 1.05
C VAL A 209 8.75 2.10 0.02
N GLN A 210 8.03 3.20 0.31
CA GLN A 210 8.06 4.40 -0.53
C GLN A 210 9.48 4.99 -0.64
N ASN A 211 10.18 5.13 0.49
CA ASN A 211 11.55 5.62 0.50
C ASN A 211 12.51 4.69 -0.27
N GLU A 212 12.31 3.37 -0.16
CA GLU A 212 13.10 2.39 -0.91
C GLU A 212 12.86 2.53 -2.43
N LEU A 213 11.62 2.74 -2.86
CA LEU A 213 11.28 2.99 -4.25
C LEU A 213 11.88 4.32 -4.76
N ASP A 214 11.79 5.39 -3.98
CA ASP A 214 12.37 6.68 -4.31
C ASP A 214 13.90 6.59 -4.48
N GLN A 215 14.58 5.83 -3.61
CA GLN A 215 16.02 5.57 -3.70
C GLN A 215 16.36 4.73 -4.94
N ALA A 216 15.57 3.71 -5.24
CA ALA A 216 15.73 2.88 -6.43
C ALA A 216 15.64 3.74 -7.72
N GLN A 217 14.63 4.59 -7.83
CA GLN A 217 14.45 5.51 -8.95
C GLN A 217 15.57 6.56 -9.06
N GLN A 218 16.08 7.04 -7.91
CA GLN A 218 17.21 7.98 -7.91
C GLN A 218 18.53 7.32 -8.33
N SER A 219 18.68 6.04 -8.04
CA SER A 219 19.90 5.29 -8.37
C SER A 219 19.92 4.79 -9.82
N ASP A 220 18.74 4.64 -10.45
CA ASP A 220 18.60 4.09 -11.80
C ASP A 220 17.56 4.89 -12.60
N SER A 221 18.07 5.68 -13.55
CA SER A 221 17.22 6.49 -14.43
C SER A 221 16.32 5.64 -15.34
N SER A 222 16.75 4.40 -15.67
CA SER A 222 15.95 3.48 -16.47
C SER A 222 14.69 3.06 -15.72
N LEU A 223 14.82 2.83 -14.41
CA LEU A 223 13.67 2.56 -13.55
C LEU A 223 12.75 3.78 -13.45
N ALA A 224 13.33 4.98 -13.31
CA ALA A 224 12.54 6.22 -13.23
C ALA A 224 11.78 6.54 -14.53
N GLU A 225 12.32 6.14 -15.67
CA GLU A 225 11.64 6.28 -16.99
C GLU A 225 10.61 5.18 -17.23
N PHE A 226 10.83 4.00 -16.65
CA PHE A 226 9.92 2.85 -16.77
C PHE A 226 8.62 3.06 -15.99
N LEU A 227 8.69 3.63 -14.77
CA LEU A 227 7.56 3.91 -13.87
C LEU A 227 6.94 5.29 -14.11
#